data_fa3b309774aec4a259793c7b0d332b73
#
_entry.id   fa3b309774aec4a259793c7b0d332b73
#
_cell.length_a   1.000
_cell.length_b   1.000
_cell.length_c   1.000
_cell.angle_alpha   90.00
_cell.angle_beta   90.00
_cell.angle_gamma   90.00
#
_symmetry.space_group_name_H-M   'P 1'
#
loop_
_entity.id
_entity.type
_entity.pdbx_description
1 polymer ?
#
loop_
_entity_poly.entity_id
_entity_poly.type
_entity_poly.pdbx_seq_one_letter_code
_entity_poly.pdbx_strand_id
1 'polypeptide(L)'
;MKQKFTVLFDLDGTLIDTAPDLITAHNHVMKKFGYPTKTLGELKNAVGKGAKAMMAKANGQWKWFDEKIQNEMTDEFLSFYGKNIYNKSTLINGVKDFLNWCKNEKISMAVCTNKTEHLAVDLLKKIGIYDYFEYVAGYNTFDYCKPDPRHLTTVIEILDGDLKKSIMIGDSETDANSAKAANIPMILLKYGYTEKRSDEIYHNHLIKDFVGIEKIISEYL
;
A
#
# COMPACT_ATOMS: atom_id res chain seq x y z
N MET A 1 -14.75 -19.99 18.92
CA MET A 1 -14.59 -20.32 17.46
C MET A 1 -13.10 -20.42 17.17
N LYS A 2 -12.66 -21.25 16.23
CA LYS A 2 -11.22 -21.32 15.86
C LYS A 2 -10.89 -20.03 15.12
N GLN A 3 -9.96 -19.20 15.64
CA GLN A 3 -9.55 -17.96 14.98
C GLN A 3 -8.97 -18.27 13.60
N LYS A 4 -9.44 -17.54 12.60
CA LYS A 4 -9.01 -17.71 11.20
C LYS A 4 -7.60 -17.17 11.00
N PHE A 5 -6.87 -17.72 10.05
CA PHE A 5 -5.64 -17.11 9.57
C PHE A 5 -5.96 -15.80 8.84
N THR A 6 -5.15 -14.77 9.05
CA THR A 6 -5.39 -13.44 8.49
C THR A 6 -4.22 -13.00 7.62
N VAL A 7 -4.51 -12.58 6.39
CA VAL A 7 -3.53 -11.97 5.51
C VAL A 7 -3.84 -10.49 5.35
N LEU A 8 -2.89 -9.65 5.74
CA LEU A 8 -2.94 -8.20 5.56
C LEU A 8 -2.11 -7.82 4.33
N PHE A 9 -2.65 -6.92 3.52
CA PHE A 9 -2.01 -6.46 2.29
C PHE A 9 -1.80 -4.95 2.32
N ASP A 10 -0.65 -4.48 1.88
CA ASP A 10 -0.59 -3.14 1.33
C ASP A 10 -1.23 -3.10 -0.06
N LEU A 11 -1.44 -1.91 -0.60
CA LEU A 11 -2.15 -1.70 -1.86
C LEU A 11 -1.21 -1.28 -3.00
N ASP A 12 -0.64 -0.07 -2.86
CA ASP A 12 0.17 0.58 -3.91
C ASP A 12 1.57 -0.07 -4.00
N GLY A 13 1.89 -0.75 -5.09
CA GLY A 13 3.14 -1.49 -5.27
C GLY A 13 3.09 -2.94 -4.76
N THR A 14 2.02 -3.31 -4.06
CA THR A 14 1.81 -4.66 -3.53
C THR A 14 0.73 -5.41 -4.30
N LEU A 15 -0.53 -5.01 -4.20
CA LEU A 15 -1.62 -5.61 -4.99
C LEU A 15 -1.70 -5.03 -6.39
N ILE A 16 -1.38 -3.74 -6.53
CA ILE A 16 -1.58 -2.96 -7.75
C ILE A 16 -0.33 -2.13 -8.03
N ASP A 17 0.20 -2.21 -9.26
CA ASP A 17 1.15 -1.22 -9.77
C ASP A 17 0.38 0.08 -10.10
N THR A 18 0.37 1.00 -9.16
CA THR A 18 -0.32 2.30 -9.25
C THR A 18 0.60 3.44 -9.68
N ALA A 19 1.90 3.21 -9.79
CA ALA A 19 2.87 4.24 -10.10
C ALA A 19 2.56 5.02 -11.40
N PRO A 20 2.08 4.40 -12.50
CA PRO A 20 1.79 5.13 -13.72
C PRO A 20 0.71 6.21 -13.55
N ASP A 21 -0.33 5.96 -12.74
CA ASP A 21 -1.40 6.94 -12.50
C ASP A 21 -0.98 7.97 -11.45
N LEU A 22 -0.26 7.54 -10.41
CA LEU A 22 0.26 8.44 -9.38
C LEU A 22 1.25 9.46 -9.97
N ILE A 23 2.16 9.04 -10.86
CA ILE A 23 3.09 9.95 -11.49
C ILE A 23 2.40 10.89 -12.49
N THR A 24 1.36 10.40 -13.15
CA THR A 24 0.54 11.24 -14.04
C THR A 24 -0.15 12.35 -13.23
N ALA A 25 -0.74 12.02 -12.09
CA ALA A 25 -1.36 13.00 -11.18
C ALA A 25 -0.34 13.97 -10.58
N HIS A 26 0.82 13.47 -10.11
CA HIS A 26 1.91 14.32 -9.65
C HIS A 26 2.34 15.33 -10.69
N ASN A 27 2.59 14.90 -11.92
CA ASN A 27 3.07 15.76 -12.99
C ASN A 27 2.00 16.73 -13.51
N HIS A 28 0.71 16.40 -13.36
CA HIS A 28 -0.38 17.35 -13.57
C HIS A 28 -0.26 18.52 -12.60
N VAL A 29 -0.10 18.24 -11.30
CA VAL A 29 0.06 19.28 -10.26
C VAL A 29 1.33 20.10 -10.50
N MET A 30 2.46 19.45 -10.79
CA MET A 30 3.72 20.16 -11.09
C MET A 30 3.53 21.20 -12.18
N LYS A 31 2.92 20.81 -13.32
CA LYS A 31 2.64 21.73 -14.43
C LYS A 31 1.71 22.86 -14.02
N LYS A 32 0.64 22.57 -13.28
CA LYS A 32 -0.34 23.55 -12.80
C LYS A 32 0.27 24.63 -11.90
N PHE A 33 1.23 24.24 -11.06
CA PHE A 33 1.90 25.14 -10.10
C PHE A 33 3.25 25.67 -10.60
N GLY A 34 3.62 25.41 -11.87
CA GLY A 34 4.85 25.94 -12.48
C GLY A 34 6.15 25.24 -12.03
N TYR A 35 6.06 23.99 -11.56
CA TYR A 35 7.21 23.18 -11.15
C TYR A 35 7.63 22.20 -12.24
N PRO A 36 8.91 21.76 -12.27
CA PRO A 36 9.37 20.72 -13.17
C PRO A 36 8.66 19.39 -12.89
N THR A 37 8.32 18.67 -13.95
CA THR A 37 7.83 17.30 -13.85
C THR A 37 8.91 16.34 -13.36
N LYS A 38 8.51 15.22 -12.75
CA LYS A 38 9.39 14.19 -12.21
C LYS A 38 9.19 12.85 -12.93
N THR A 39 10.23 12.04 -12.92
CA THR A 39 10.18 10.63 -13.32
C THR A 39 9.75 9.74 -12.15
N LEU A 40 9.34 8.50 -12.44
CA LEU A 40 9.06 7.52 -11.38
C LEU A 40 10.28 7.28 -10.48
N GLY A 41 11.47 7.19 -11.05
CA GLY A 41 12.70 6.99 -10.28
C GLY A 41 12.95 8.08 -9.23
N GLU A 42 12.59 9.34 -9.53
CA GLU A 42 12.73 10.46 -8.61
C GLU A 42 11.67 10.47 -7.50
N LEU A 43 10.53 9.82 -7.71
CA LEU A 43 9.41 9.81 -6.77
C LEU A 43 9.23 8.47 -6.06
N LYS A 44 9.96 7.43 -6.44
CA LYS A 44 9.73 6.04 -6.04
C LYS A 44 9.52 5.87 -4.53
N ASN A 45 10.35 6.51 -3.73
CA ASN A 45 10.25 6.43 -2.26
C ASN A 45 9.20 7.34 -1.64
N ALA A 46 8.49 8.14 -2.41
CA ALA A 46 7.40 8.99 -1.93
C ALA A 46 6.03 8.34 -2.16
N VAL A 47 5.90 7.42 -3.12
CA VAL A 47 4.64 6.76 -3.49
C VAL A 47 4.02 6.06 -2.28
N GLY A 48 4.75 5.23 -1.56
CA GLY A 48 4.25 4.50 -0.38
C GLY A 48 4.06 5.36 0.89
N LYS A 49 4.40 6.66 0.86
CA LYS A 49 4.32 7.58 2.01
C LYS A 49 3.12 8.53 1.97
N GLY A 50 2.26 8.39 0.96
CA GLY A 50 1.04 9.17 0.80
C GLY A 50 1.19 10.48 0.02
N ALA A 51 0.07 11.13 -0.29
CA ALA A 51 -0.03 12.29 -1.19
C ALA A 51 0.80 13.49 -0.72
N LYS A 52 0.76 13.82 0.57
CA LYS A 52 1.51 14.97 1.14
C LYS A 52 3.03 14.78 0.97
N ALA A 53 3.54 13.56 1.16
CA ALA A 53 4.95 13.24 0.97
C ALA A 53 5.36 13.31 -0.51
N MET A 54 4.49 12.89 -1.43
CA MET A 54 4.71 13.04 -2.86
C MET A 54 4.82 14.51 -3.27
N MET A 55 3.96 15.39 -2.74
CA MET A 55 4.01 16.82 -3.01
C MET A 55 5.22 17.49 -2.37
N ALA A 56 5.59 17.12 -1.16
CA ALA A 56 6.78 17.66 -0.48
C ALA A 56 8.08 17.35 -1.23
N LYS A 57 8.21 16.15 -1.83
CA LYS A 57 9.38 15.74 -2.63
C LYS A 57 9.46 16.44 -3.99
N ALA A 58 8.38 17.04 -4.42
CA ALA A 58 8.28 17.70 -5.74
C ALA A 58 9.33 18.80 -5.96
N ASN A 59 9.71 19.52 -4.92
CA ASN A 59 10.51 20.73 -5.06
C ASN A 59 12.02 20.58 -4.77
N GLY A 60 12.50 19.39 -4.36
CA GLY A 60 13.92 19.15 -4.07
C GLY A 60 14.53 20.01 -2.95
N GLN A 61 13.77 20.95 -2.39
CA GLN A 61 14.22 21.92 -1.38
C GLN A 61 13.20 21.98 -0.23
N TRP A 62 13.29 21.03 0.68
CA TRP A 62 12.44 20.91 1.87
C TRP A 62 12.37 22.14 2.79
N LYS A 63 13.21 23.15 2.60
CA LYS A 63 13.37 24.28 3.53
C LYS A 63 12.46 25.47 3.26
N TRP A 64 11.75 25.54 2.13
CA TRP A 64 11.06 26.78 1.70
C TRP A 64 9.63 26.56 1.18
N PHE A 65 8.98 25.45 1.55
CA PHE A 65 7.58 25.23 1.16
C PHE A 65 6.65 25.97 2.13
N ASP A 66 5.92 26.93 1.59
CA ASP A 66 4.74 27.45 2.27
C ASP A 66 3.74 26.30 2.45
N GLU A 67 3.38 26.03 3.70
CA GLU A 67 2.45 24.95 4.05
C GLU A 67 1.10 25.10 3.33
N LYS A 68 0.66 26.33 3.09
CA LYS A 68 -0.55 26.62 2.33
C LYS A 68 -0.44 26.10 0.90
N ILE A 69 0.65 26.40 0.20
CA ILE A 69 0.90 25.91 -1.17
C ILE A 69 0.98 24.39 -1.18
N GLN A 70 1.63 23.77 -0.21
CA GLN A 70 1.70 22.32 -0.11
C GLN A 70 0.32 21.67 0.04
N ASN A 71 -0.54 22.25 0.85
CA ASN A 71 -1.90 21.78 1.05
C ASN A 71 -2.71 21.93 -0.24
N GLU A 72 -2.66 23.08 -0.92
CA GLU A 72 -3.32 23.32 -2.20
C GLU A 72 -2.85 22.30 -3.28
N MET A 73 -1.55 22.03 -3.35
CA MET A 73 -0.99 21.02 -4.27
C MET A 73 -1.46 19.60 -3.92
N THR A 74 -1.55 19.29 -2.64
CA THR A 74 -2.01 17.98 -2.16
C THR A 74 -3.49 17.78 -2.48
N ASP A 75 -4.32 18.80 -2.28
CA ASP A 75 -5.76 18.76 -2.60
C ASP A 75 -5.99 18.59 -4.11
N GLU A 76 -5.24 19.33 -4.93
CA GLU A 76 -5.29 19.18 -6.39
C GLU A 76 -4.85 17.78 -6.82
N PHE A 77 -3.76 17.25 -6.21
CA PHE A 77 -3.31 15.90 -6.47
C PHE A 77 -4.39 14.86 -6.17
N LEU A 78 -4.99 14.93 -4.98
CA LEU A 78 -6.03 13.98 -4.57
C LEU A 78 -7.26 14.09 -5.48
N SER A 79 -7.67 15.32 -5.83
CA SER A 79 -8.80 15.57 -6.74
C SER A 79 -8.54 15.00 -8.14
N PHE A 80 -7.38 15.30 -8.73
CA PHE A 80 -7.01 14.78 -10.06
C PHE A 80 -6.84 13.27 -10.07
N TYR A 81 -6.10 12.73 -9.07
CA TYR A 81 -5.87 11.29 -8.95
C TYR A 81 -7.18 10.53 -8.76
N GLY A 82 -8.09 10.98 -7.91
CA GLY A 82 -9.39 10.32 -7.70
C GLY A 82 -10.22 10.18 -8.99
N LYS A 83 -10.18 11.19 -9.86
CA LYS A 83 -10.84 11.14 -11.17
C LYS A 83 -10.17 10.18 -12.17
N ASN A 84 -8.87 9.91 -11.98
CA ASN A 84 -8.02 9.16 -12.91
C ASN A 84 -7.35 7.94 -12.24
N ILE A 85 -7.95 7.41 -11.19
CA ILE A 85 -7.34 6.45 -10.27
C ILE A 85 -7.01 5.09 -10.90
N TYR A 86 -7.62 4.76 -12.05
CA TYR A 86 -7.46 3.49 -12.75
C TYR A 86 -7.46 3.68 -14.27
N ASN A 87 -6.47 4.40 -14.80
CA ASN A 87 -6.28 4.59 -16.24
C ASN A 87 -5.14 3.74 -16.79
N LYS A 88 -4.08 3.55 -15.99
CA LYS A 88 -2.84 2.84 -16.37
C LYS A 88 -2.40 1.83 -15.30
N SER A 89 -3.00 1.87 -14.13
CA SER A 89 -2.72 0.94 -13.03
C SER A 89 -3.11 -0.49 -13.40
N THR A 90 -2.33 -1.47 -12.94
CA THR A 90 -2.56 -2.89 -13.25
C THR A 90 -2.36 -3.75 -12.00
N LEU A 91 -3.06 -4.89 -11.94
CA LEU A 91 -2.80 -5.89 -10.89
C LEU A 91 -1.37 -6.43 -11.02
N ILE A 92 -0.71 -6.61 -9.88
CA ILE A 92 0.54 -7.38 -9.82
C ILE A 92 0.22 -8.84 -10.22
N ASN A 93 1.16 -9.46 -10.93
CA ASN A 93 0.98 -10.80 -11.46
C ASN A 93 0.66 -11.81 -10.36
N GLY A 94 -0.35 -12.68 -10.59
CA GLY A 94 -0.79 -13.72 -9.65
C GLY A 94 -1.73 -13.24 -8.53
N VAL A 95 -1.96 -11.93 -8.35
CA VAL A 95 -2.81 -11.39 -7.26
C VAL A 95 -4.19 -12.03 -7.27
N LYS A 96 -4.89 -12.04 -8.42
CA LYS A 96 -6.26 -12.53 -8.48
C LYS A 96 -6.38 -14.01 -8.15
N ASP A 97 -5.41 -14.81 -8.60
CA ASP A 97 -5.38 -16.25 -8.33
C ASP A 97 -5.13 -16.52 -6.85
N PHE A 98 -4.20 -15.76 -6.24
CA PHE A 98 -3.92 -15.84 -4.82
C PHE A 98 -5.11 -15.42 -3.95
N LEU A 99 -5.81 -14.33 -4.29
CA LEU A 99 -7.02 -13.92 -3.59
C LEU A 99 -8.13 -14.98 -3.67
N ASN A 100 -8.31 -15.61 -4.84
CA ASN A 100 -9.23 -16.74 -5.00
C ASN A 100 -8.84 -17.92 -4.12
N TRP A 101 -7.56 -18.26 -4.07
CA TRP A 101 -7.06 -19.34 -3.22
C TRP A 101 -7.32 -19.02 -1.73
N CYS A 102 -6.98 -17.83 -1.26
CA CYS A 102 -7.27 -17.39 0.12
C CYS A 102 -8.76 -17.52 0.46
N LYS A 103 -9.65 -17.10 -0.44
CA LYS A 103 -11.09 -17.23 -0.27
C LYS A 103 -11.53 -18.68 -0.13
N ASN A 104 -11.00 -19.59 -0.95
CA ASN A 104 -11.30 -21.03 -0.91
C ASN A 104 -10.82 -21.68 0.42
N GLU A 105 -9.65 -21.26 0.92
CA GLU A 105 -9.08 -21.70 2.20
C GLU A 105 -9.73 -21.01 3.42
N LYS A 106 -10.69 -20.10 3.20
CA LYS A 106 -11.38 -19.34 4.25
C LYS A 106 -10.42 -18.49 5.11
N ILE A 107 -9.38 -17.97 4.47
CA ILE A 107 -8.43 -17.04 5.06
C ILE A 107 -9.08 -15.65 5.08
N SER A 108 -9.05 -14.98 6.23
CA SER A 108 -9.50 -13.59 6.35
C SER A 108 -8.49 -12.65 5.65
N MET A 109 -9.01 -11.71 4.88
CA MET A 109 -8.19 -10.78 4.09
C MET A 109 -8.57 -9.34 4.37
N ALA A 110 -7.58 -8.47 4.59
CA ALA A 110 -7.79 -7.03 4.71
C ALA A 110 -6.68 -6.24 4.02
N VAL A 111 -7.03 -5.01 3.61
CA VAL A 111 -6.06 -4.03 3.10
C VAL A 111 -5.69 -3.07 4.22
N CYS A 112 -4.36 -2.85 4.41
CA CYS A 112 -3.77 -1.89 5.33
C CYS A 112 -2.83 -0.98 4.55
N THR A 113 -3.26 0.22 4.19
CA THR A 113 -2.52 1.11 3.27
C THR A 113 -2.39 2.54 3.80
N ASN A 114 -1.32 3.23 3.42
CA ASN A 114 -1.16 4.68 3.65
C ASN A 114 -1.85 5.54 2.57
N LYS A 115 -2.58 4.93 1.64
CA LYS A 115 -3.54 5.63 0.79
C LYS A 115 -4.77 6.01 1.62
N THR A 116 -5.43 7.14 1.31
CA THR A 116 -6.71 7.49 1.96
C THR A 116 -7.76 6.42 1.68
N GLU A 117 -8.57 6.08 2.69
CA GLU A 117 -9.52 4.96 2.63
C GLU A 117 -10.45 5.02 1.41
N HIS A 118 -11.08 6.18 1.16
CA HIS A 118 -12.01 6.32 0.04
C HIS A 118 -11.34 6.05 -1.33
N LEU A 119 -10.07 6.49 -1.53
CA LEU A 119 -9.32 6.21 -2.77
C LEU A 119 -8.88 4.75 -2.84
N ALA A 120 -8.57 4.11 -1.71
CA ALA A 120 -8.27 2.69 -1.68
C ALA A 120 -9.50 1.86 -2.09
N VAL A 121 -10.65 2.15 -1.49
CA VAL A 121 -11.94 1.49 -1.81
C VAL A 121 -12.34 1.71 -3.28
N ASP A 122 -12.23 2.95 -3.79
CA ASP A 122 -12.55 3.25 -5.19
C ASP A 122 -11.66 2.49 -6.16
N LEU A 123 -10.36 2.42 -5.89
CA LEU A 123 -9.42 1.67 -6.72
C LEU A 123 -9.72 0.17 -6.72
N LEU A 124 -9.93 -0.41 -5.53
CA LEU A 124 -10.27 -1.83 -5.38
C LEU A 124 -11.57 -2.21 -6.11
N LYS A 125 -12.58 -1.34 -6.06
CA LYS A 125 -13.85 -1.52 -6.78
C LYS A 125 -13.65 -1.44 -8.29
N LYS A 126 -12.92 -0.43 -8.78
CA LYS A 126 -12.68 -0.24 -10.21
C LYS A 126 -11.89 -1.39 -10.83
N ILE A 127 -10.92 -1.96 -10.10
CA ILE A 127 -10.13 -3.09 -10.57
C ILE A 127 -10.82 -4.46 -10.32
N GLY A 128 -11.95 -4.47 -9.59
CA GLY A 128 -12.80 -5.65 -9.40
C GLY A 128 -12.27 -6.67 -8.38
N ILE A 129 -11.58 -6.20 -7.32
CA ILE A 129 -11.10 -7.07 -6.25
C ILE A 129 -11.59 -6.65 -4.85
N TYR A 130 -12.45 -5.64 -4.74
CA TYR A 130 -12.93 -5.15 -3.45
C TYR A 130 -13.61 -6.23 -2.60
N ASP A 131 -14.42 -7.08 -3.20
CA ASP A 131 -15.22 -8.10 -2.51
C ASP A 131 -14.41 -9.29 -1.95
N TYR A 132 -13.09 -9.29 -2.14
CA TYR A 132 -12.20 -10.26 -1.48
C TYR A 132 -11.85 -9.83 -0.05
N PHE A 133 -11.94 -8.56 0.28
CA PHE A 133 -11.47 -8.02 1.54
C PHE A 133 -12.61 -7.80 2.53
N GLU A 134 -12.47 -8.34 3.74
CA GLU A 134 -13.40 -8.16 4.84
C GLU A 134 -13.27 -6.75 5.44
N TYR A 135 -12.10 -6.11 5.32
CA TYR A 135 -11.84 -4.75 5.78
C TYR A 135 -10.81 -4.01 4.92
N VAL A 136 -10.94 -2.69 4.84
CA VAL A 136 -9.99 -1.80 4.16
C VAL A 136 -9.66 -0.65 5.12
N ALA A 137 -8.42 -0.64 5.63
CA ALA A 137 -7.89 0.44 6.44
C ALA A 137 -6.97 1.32 5.61
N GLY A 138 -7.35 2.57 5.43
CA GLY A 138 -6.53 3.60 4.81
C GLY A 138 -5.79 4.45 5.83
N TYR A 139 -5.04 5.44 5.33
CA TYR A 139 -4.28 6.41 6.13
C TYR A 139 -5.13 7.11 7.22
N ASN A 140 -6.39 7.38 6.91
CA ASN A 140 -7.31 8.17 7.72
C ASN A 140 -8.43 7.34 8.38
N THR A 141 -8.32 6.02 8.38
CA THR A 141 -9.29 5.13 9.05
C THR A 141 -9.14 5.19 10.57
N PHE A 142 -7.91 5.36 11.04
CA PHE A 142 -7.57 5.50 12.47
C PHE A 142 -6.73 6.76 12.67
N ASP A 143 -6.48 7.14 13.93
CA ASP A 143 -5.56 8.23 14.30
C ASP A 143 -4.07 7.87 14.11
N TYR A 144 -3.80 6.69 13.60
CA TYR A 144 -2.47 6.15 13.32
C TYR A 144 -2.46 5.37 12.01
N CYS A 145 -1.31 5.34 11.35
CA CYS A 145 -1.09 4.65 10.08
C CYS A 145 0.28 3.95 10.09
N LYS A 146 0.57 3.11 9.08
CA LYS A 146 1.90 2.49 8.97
C LYS A 146 3.00 3.57 8.91
N PRO A 147 4.13 3.44 9.63
CA PRO A 147 4.66 2.21 10.26
C PRO A 147 4.20 1.94 11.69
N ASP A 148 3.21 2.63 12.24
CA ASP A 148 2.67 2.30 13.56
C ASP A 148 2.04 0.89 13.53
N PRO A 149 2.47 -0.05 14.42
CA PRO A 149 1.96 -1.42 14.42
C PRO A 149 0.46 -1.50 14.71
N ARG A 150 -0.10 -0.50 15.39
CA ARG A 150 -1.55 -0.45 15.71
C ARG A 150 -2.41 -0.46 14.45
N HIS A 151 -1.93 0.08 13.34
CA HIS A 151 -2.66 0.01 12.07
C HIS A 151 -2.94 -1.44 11.64
N LEU A 152 -2.00 -2.35 11.88
CA LEU A 152 -2.16 -3.78 11.57
C LEU A 152 -2.93 -4.51 12.67
N THR A 153 -2.55 -4.29 13.94
CA THR A 153 -3.13 -5.04 15.06
C THR A 153 -4.61 -4.73 15.26
N THR A 154 -5.04 -3.47 15.08
CA THR A 154 -6.46 -3.09 15.14
C THR A 154 -7.28 -3.73 14.02
N VAL A 155 -6.74 -3.84 12.80
CA VAL A 155 -7.43 -4.54 11.70
C VAL A 155 -7.57 -6.04 12.02
N ILE A 156 -6.52 -6.68 12.57
CA ILE A 156 -6.60 -8.08 12.99
C ILE A 156 -7.69 -8.26 14.07
N GLU A 157 -7.76 -7.36 15.06
CA GLU A 157 -8.80 -7.38 16.08
C GLU A 157 -10.21 -7.21 15.51
N ILE A 158 -10.41 -6.28 14.56
CA ILE A 158 -11.71 -6.06 13.88
C ILE A 158 -12.16 -7.34 13.15
N LEU A 159 -11.22 -8.14 12.64
CA LEU A 159 -11.50 -9.40 11.96
C LEU A 159 -11.63 -10.61 12.91
N ASP A 160 -11.65 -10.40 14.23
CA ASP A 160 -11.58 -11.47 15.24
C ASP A 160 -10.37 -12.41 15.01
N GLY A 161 -9.28 -11.87 14.47
CA GLY A 161 -8.06 -12.60 14.12
C GLY A 161 -7.12 -12.83 15.31
N ASP A 162 -6.06 -13.61 15.06
CA ASP A 162 -4.98 -13.87 16.02
C ASP A 162 -3.66 -13.36 15.46
N LEU A 163 -2.93 -12.52 16.19
CA LEU A 163 -1.61 -12.03 15.78
C LEU A 163 -0.65 -13.16 15.40
N LYS A 164 -0.70 -14.29 16.11
CA LYS A 164 0.14 -15.46 15.82
C LYS A 164 -0.26 -16.22 14.55
N LYS A 165 -1.43 -15.91 14.02
CA LYS A 165 -1.99 -16.46 12.77
C LYS A 165 -2.23 -15.36 11.75
N SER A 166 -1.37 -14.37 11.74
CA SER A 166 -1.47 -13.24 10.81
C SER A 166 -0.15 -13.02 10.10
N ILE A 167 -0.23 -12.52 8.87
CA ILE A 167 0.93 -12.20 8.06
C ILE A 167 0.68 -10.91 7.29
N MET A 168 1.74 -10.09 7.12
CA MET A 168 1.71 -8.89 6.29
C MET A 168 2.40 -9.14 4.95
N ILE A 169 1.76 -8.72 3.86
CA ILE A 169 2.34 -8.68 2.52
C ILE A 169 2.44 -7.21 2.09
N GLY A 170 3.65 -6.76 1.75
CA GLY A 170 3.92 -5.38 1.39
C GLY A 170 5.17 -5.24 0.54
N ASP A 171 5.53 -4.02 0.16
CA ASP A 171 6.62 -3.75 -0.76
C ASP A 171 7.64 -2.72 -0.23
N SER A 172 7.43 -2.19 0.97
CA SER A 172 8.20 -1.06 1.49
C SER A 172 8.70 -1.25 2.93
N GLU A 173 9.62 -0.37 3.37
CA GLU A 173 10.06 -0.30 4.76
C GLU A 173 8.93 0.05 5.72
N THR A 174 7.92 0.77 5.23
CA THR A 174 6.76 1.15 6.04
C THR A 174 5.97 -0.08 6.47
N ASP A 175 5.77 -1.02 5.55
CA ASP A 175 5.09 -2.30 5.81
C ASP A 175 5.92 -3.19 6.73
N ALA A 176 7.20 -3.33 6.38
CA ALA A 176 8.15 -4.15 7.12
C ALA A 176 8.32 -3.69 8.57
N ASN A 177 8.45 -2.38 8.81
CA ASN A 177 8.56 -1.81 10.15
C ASN A 177 7.29 -2.01 10.97
N SER A 178 6.11 -1.85 10.34
CA SER A 178 4.82 -2.08 10.96
C SER A 178 4.65 -3.54 11.37
N ALA A 179 4.96 -4.49 10.46
CA ALA A 179 4.88 -5.92 10.71
C ALA A 179 5.86 -6.37 11.81
N LYS A 180 7.11 -5.88 11.73
CA LYS A 180 8.15 -6.18 12.74
C LYS A 180 7.74 -5.69 14.13
N ALA A 181 7.22 -4.46 14.24
CA ALA A 181 6.76 -3.89 15.50
C ALA A 181 5.50 -4.59 16.05
N ALA A 182 4.62 -5.10 15.17
CA ALA A 182 3.48 -5.93 15.54
C ALA A 182 3.86 -7.40 15.84
N ASN A 183 5.11 -7.78 15.63
CA ASN A 183 5.61 -9.15 15.78
C ASN A 183 4.83 -10.18 14.93
N ILE A 184 4.49 -9.81 13.69
CA ILE A 184 3.91 -10.69 12.68
C ILE A 184 4.86 -10.91 11.52
N PRO A 185 4.83 -12.08 10.85
CA PRO A 185 5.66 -12.34 9.67
C PRO A 185 5.40 -11.35 8.54
N MET A 186 6.45 -11.06 7.77
CA MET A 186 6.43 -10.16 6.60
C MET A 186 6.85 -10.89 5.34
N ILE A 187 6.02 -10.84 4.30
CA ILE A 187 6.38 -11.18 2.93
C ILE A 187 6.61 -9.88 2.15
N LEU A 188 7.83 -9.70 1.65
CA LEU A 188 8.24 -8.51 0.92
C LEU A 188 8.21 -8.75 -0.59
N LEU A 189 7.61 -7.84 -1.36
CA LEU A 189 7.75 -7.80 -2.80
C LEU A 189 9.08 -7.12 -3.19
N LYS A 190 9.87 -7.78 -4.04
CA LYS A 190 11.22 -7.35 -4.40
C LYS A 190 11.28 -6.01 -5.15
N TYR A 191 10.28 -5.70 -5.94
CA TYR A 191 10.27 -4.55 -6.85
C TYR A 191 9.33 -3.42 -6.42
N GLY A 192 9.14 -3.27 -5.12
CA GLY A 192 8.28 -2.25 -4.53
C GLY A 192 8.75 -0.80 -4.68
N TYR A 193 7.97 0.10 -4.11
CA TYR A 193 8.19 1.54 -4.14
C TYR A 193 9.11 2.00 -2.99
N THR A 194 10.35 1.52 -3.02
CA THR A 194 11.38 1.81 -2.03
C THR A 194 12.71 2.12 -2.69
N GLU A 195 13.57 2.93 -2.05
CA GLU A 195 14.95 3.19 -2.46
C GLU A 195 15.93 2.17 -1.87
N LYS A 196 15.52 1.51 -0.79
CA LYS A 196 16.35 0.49 -0.16
C LYS A 196 16.36 -0.79 -0.98
N ARG A 197 17.46 -1.48 -0.89
CA ARG A 197 17.56 -2.84 -1.43
C ARG A 197 16.70 -3.77 -0.57
N SER A 198 16.11 -4.79 -1.18
CA SER A 198 15.26 -5.72 -0.46
C SER A 198 15.97 -6.46 0.69
N ASP A 199 17.29 -6.66 0.58
CA ASP A 199 18.10 -7.27 1.64
C ASP A 199 18.35 -6.35 2.86
N GLU A 200 18.05 -5.05 2.74
CA GLU A 200 18.13 -4.07 3.82
C GLU A 200 16.78 -3.87 4.54
N ILE A 201 15.71 -4.46 4.00
CA ILE A 201 14.33 -4.35 4.55
C ILE A 201 14.02 -5.64 5.30
N TYR A 202 13.46 -5.51 6.51
CA TYR A 202 13.01 -6.68 7.28
C TYR A 202 11.97 -7.49 6.51
N HIS A 203 12.16 -8.79 6.40
CA HIS A 203 11.20 -9.75 5.83
C HIS A 203 11.52 -11.17 6.30
N ASN A 204 10.51 -12.03 6.29
CA ASN A 204 10.65 -13.47 6.46
C ASN A 204 10.77 -14.17 5.11
N HIS A 205 10.05 -13.66 4.11
CA HIS A 205 10.09 -14.16 2.73
C HIS A 205 10.20 -13.00 1.74
N LEU A 206 10.93 -13.24 0.64
CA LEU A 206 11.08 -12.30 -0.46
C LEU A 206 10.47 -12.94 -1.72
N ILE A 207 9.49 -12.26 -2.33
CA ILE A 207 8.83 -12.72 -3.53
C ILE A 207 9.00 -11.71 -4.67
N LYS A 208 8.85 -12.18 -5.91
CA LYS A 208 8.83 -11.32 -7.10
C LYS A 208 7.43 -10.82 -7.41
N ASP A 209 6.47 -11.70 -7.32
CA ASP A 209 5.04 -11.51 -7.57
C ASP A 209 4.25 -12.57 -6.78
N PHE A 210 2.95 -12.68 -7.01
CA PHE A 210 2.09 -13.59 -6.25
C PHE A 210 2.05 -15.03 -6.79
N VAL A 211 2.79 -15.35 -7.84
CA VAL A 211 2.79 -16.71 -8.39
C VAL A 211 3.48 -17.68 -7.42
N GLY A 212 2.72 -18.67 -6.92
CA GLY A 212 3.24 -19.70 -6.00
C GLY A 212 3.34 -19.30 -4.52
N ILE A 213 2.83 -18.11 -4.16
CA ILE A 213 2.86 -17.60 -2.76
C ILE A 213 2.03 -18.47 -1.80
N GLU A 214 1.03 -19.19 -2.30
CA GLU A 214 0.23 -20.15 -1.53
C GLU A 214 1.06 -21.19 -0.81
N LYS A 215 2.21 -21.58 -1.37
CA LYS A 215 3.14 -22.51 -0.72
C LYS A 215 3.75 -21.93 0.55
N ILE A 216 4.11 -20.64 0.49
CA ILE A 216 4.65 -19.91 1.65
C ILE A 216 3.56 -19.77 2.73
N ILE A 217 2.35 -19.36 2.34
CA ILE A 217 1.25 -19.19 3.30
C ILE A 217 0.87 -20.52 3.95
N SER A 218 0.90 -21.63 3.21
CA SER A 218 0.58 -22.97 3.74
C SER A 218 1.52 -23.41 4.87
N GLU A 219 2.72 -22.88 4.97
CA GLU A 219 3.65 -23.15 6.07
C GLU A 219 3.21 -22.51 7.41
N TYR A 220 2.29 -21.54 7.36
CA TYR A 220 1.78 -20.82 8.52
C TYR A 220 0.35 -21.26 8.94
N LEU A 221 -0.37 -22.06 8.11
CA LEU A 221 -1.73 -22.53 8.39
C LEU A 221 -1.73 -23.72 9.35
#